data_4114712dc0c22a7a6e154ccb51cb51ac
#
_entry.id   4114712dc0c22a7a6e154ccb51cb51ac
#
_cell.length_a   1.000
_cell.length_b   1.000
_cell.length_c   1.000
_cell.angle_alpha   90.00
_cell.angle_beta   90.00
_cell.angle_gamma   90.00
#
_symmetry.space_group_name_H-M   'P 1'
#
loop_
_entity.id
_entity.type
_entity.pdbx_description
1 polymer ?
#
loop_
_entity_poly.entity_id
_entity_poly.type
_entity_poly.pdbx_seq_one_letter_code
_entity_poly.pdbx_strand_id
1 'polypeptide(L)'
;DDAIAKLEAEIEQVKHHLDHLIDYAVDYFTNLKDKYGKGRERLTELRNFDNIQATKVVLRNQKFYVNREEGFVGMGLKKDEYVGECSDIDDIIVFLRDGKMMVTKIDDKKFIGKDIIHVAVFDKNDKRTIYNMIYRDGKNGSTFIKRFNVSGVTRDKFYDLTQEKPGSMVSYFSANPNGEAEVVTILLRQVGSVKKLKWDVDFSDIAIKGRASRGNTVTKYPIKKIELKEKGISTLRPRKVWFDDTVQRLNVDGRGELLGEFKPNDRLLIVNQSGKLKTIIPELSTHFEEDMIVLEKWNPNKPISCIYFDGEKERYFVKRFLIENENKEEIFISEHEKSQLEIVSTDWRPVAEVIFAKVKGVQKENQVVDLEQFIAVKGIKALGN
;
A
#
# COMPACT_ATOMS: atom_id res chain seq x y z
N ASP A 1 -67.48 -25.26 15.47
CA ASP A 1 -66.25 -25.83 16.04
C ASP A 1 -65.00 -25.44 15.21
N ASP A 2 -65.02 -25.48 13.88
CA ASP A 2 -63.84 -25.16 13.08
C ASP A 2 -63.38 -23.68 13.17
N ALA A 3 -64.35 -22.74 13.35
CA ALA A 3 -64.03 -21.33 13.52
C ALA A 3 -63.34 -21.02 14.87
N ILE A 4 -63.74 -21.73 15.92
CA ILE A 4 -63.14 -21.59 17.26
C ILE A 4 -61.73 -22.16 17.24
N ALA A 5 -61.54 -23.35 16.69
CA ALA A 5 -60.19 -23.95 16.57
C ALA A 5 -59.23 -23.08 15.76
N LYS A 6 -59.72 -22.42 14.71
CA LYS A 6 -58.90 -21.47 13.92
C LYS A 6 -58.49 -20.24 14.74
N LEU A 7 -59.42 -19.66 15.50
CA LEU A 7 -59.10 -18.52 16.37
C LEU A 7 -58.15 -18.88 17.52
N GLU A 8 -58.29 -20.07 18.10
CA GLU A 8 -57.34 -20.56 19.12
C GLU A 8 -55.92 -20.72 18.55
N ALA A 9 -55.78 -21.27 17.33
CA ALA A 9 -54.51 -21.39 16.65
C ALA A 9 -53.89 -20.00 16.33
N GLU A 10 -54.71 -19.03 15.89
CA GLU A 10 -54.23 -17.66 15.66
C GLU A 10 -53.76 -16.99 16.97
N ILE A 11 -54.47 -17.21 18.08
CA ILE A 11 -54.06 -16.68 19.40
C ILE A 11 -52.72 -17.29 19.84
N GLU A 12 -52.54 -18.59 19.68
CA GLU A 12 -51.26 -19.27 20.04
C GLU A 12 -50.11 -18.73 19.16
N GLN A 13 -50.35 -18.52 17.89
CA GLN A 13 -49.37 -17.96 16.97
C GLN A 13 -48.99 -16.51 17.36
N VAL A 14 -49.96 -15.67 17.73
CA VAL A 14 -49.70 -14.30 18.18
C VAL A 14 -48.91 -14.30 19.51
N LYS A 15 -49.25 -15.19 20.46
CA LYS A 15 -48.49 -15.33 21.69
C LYS A 15 -47.05 -15.72 21.40
N HIS A 16 -46.83 -16.70 20.53
CA HIS A 16 -45.47 -17.12 20.14
C HIS A 16 -44.68 -15.97 19.52
N HIS A 17 -45.30 -15.12 18.69
CA HIS A 17 -44.67 -13.95 18.10
C HIS A 17 -44.35 -12.88 19.13
N LEU A 18 -45.18 -12.74 20.21
CA LEU A 18 -44.90 -11.79 21.29
C LEU A 18 -43.72 -12.28 22.19
N ASP A 19 -43.63 -13.57 22.44
CA ASP A 19 -42.53 -14.15 23.21
C ASP A 19 -41.19 -14.12 22.44
N HIS A 20 -41.25 -14.11 21.09
CA HIS A 20 -40.09 -14.06 20.17
C HIS A 20 -40.15 -12.82 19.25
N LEU A 21 -40.45 -11.66 19.85
CA LEU A 21 -40.74 -10.43 19.08
C LEU A 21 -39.58 -10.00 18.16
N ILE A 22 -38.33 -10.19 18.60
CA ILE A 22 -37.15 -9.81 17.82
C ILE A 22 -37.02 -10.69 16.58
N ASP A 23 -37.17 -12.00 16.75
CA ASP A 23 -37.08 -12.96 15.63
C ASP A 23 -38.20 -12.74 14.63
N TYR A 24 -39.42 -12.52 15.13
CA TYR A 24 -40.57 -12.17 14.27
C TYR A 24 -40.34 -10.87 13.49
N ALA A 25 -39.79 -9.84 14.14
CA ALA A 25 -39.49 -8.58 13.47
C ALA A 25 -38.40 -8.73 12.38
N VAL A 26 -37.35 -9.52 12.65
CA VAL A 26 -36.30 -9.83 11.66
C VAL A 26 -36.89 -10.55 10.47
N ASP A 27 -37.69 -11.59 10.70
CA ASP A 27 -38.33 -12.35 9.62
C ASP A 27 -39.29 -11.50 8.82
N TYR A 28 -40.09 -10.66 9.48
CA TYR A 28 -41.04 -9.74 8.82
C TYR A 28 -40.29 -8.76 7.89
N PHE A 29 -39.23 -8.09 8.38
CA PHE A 29 -38.45 -7.16 7.58
C PHE A 29 -37.63 -7.84 6.48
N THR A 30 -37.17 -9.06 6.70
CA THR A 30 -36.50 -9.87 5.69
C THR A 30 -37.46 -10.21 4.56
N ASN A 31 -38.67 -10.66 4.86
CA ASN A 31 -39.72 -10.93 3.88
C ASN A 31 -40.12 -9.67 3.11
N LEU A 32 -40.21 -8.50 3.77
CA LEU A 32 -40.45 -7.22 3.10
C LEU A 32 -39.34 -6.85 2.13
N LYS A 33 -38.07 -7.06 2.55
CA LYS A 33 -36.89 -6.81 1.71
C LYS A 33 -36.94 -7.71 0.45
N ASP A 34 -37.20 -8.98 0.61
CA ASP A 34 -37.21 -9.92 -0.51
C ASP A 34 -38.33 -9.62 -1.48
N LYS A 35 -39.52 -9.22 -0.96
CA LYS A 35 -40.71 -8.92 -1.78
C LYS A 35 -40.64 -7.56 -2.47
N TYR A 36 -40.09 -6.54 -1.83
CA TYR A 36 -40.20 -5.16 -2.30
C TYR A 36 -38.84 -4.45 -2.43
N GLY A 37 -37.71 -5.08 -2.02
CA GLY A 37 -36.39 -4.47 -1.98
C GLY A 37 -35.69 -4.37 -3.33
N LYS A 38 -36.07 -5.21 -4.29
CA LYS A 38 -35.44 -5.25 -5.61
C LYS A 38 -35.62 -3.92 -6.35
N GLY A 39 -34.50 -3.27 -6.70
CA GLY A 39 -34.49 -1.95 -7.34
C GLY A 39 -34.74 -0.79 -6.36
N ARG A 40 -34.68 -1.06 -5.04
CA ARG A 40 -34.78 -0.06 -3.98
C ARG A 40 -33.61 -0.16 -2.98
N GLU A 41 -32.49 -0.63 -3.47
CA GLU A 41 -31.26 -0.73 -2.70
C GLU A 41 -30.83 0.67 -2.23
N ARG A 42 -30.27 0.71 -1.04
CA ARG A 42 -29.80 1.96 -0.47
C ARG A 42 -28.58 2.47 -1.25
N LEU A 43 -28.75 3.60 -1.95
CA LEU A 43 -27.68 4.27 -2.69
C LEU A 43 -26.86 5.24 -1.81
N THR A 44 -27.18 5.37 -0.52
CA THR A 44 -26.49 6.25 0.42
C THR A 44 -25.93 5.45 1.59
N GLU A 45 -24.69 5.72 1.95
CA GLU A 45 -24.04 5.19 3.13
C GLU A 45 -24.06 6.23 4.27
N LEU A 46 -24.44 5.79 5.49
CA LEU A 46 -24.30 6.63 6.68
C LEU A 46 -22.86 6.60 7.15
N ARG A 47 -22.15 7.70 6.97
CA ARG A 47 -20.79 7.89 7.49
C ARG A 47 -20.80 8.89 8.62
N ASN A 48 -20.11 8.58 9.71
CA ASN A 48 -19.82 9.54 10.77
C ASN A 48 -18.73 10.50 10.28
N PHE A 49 -19.05 11.78 10.22
CA PHE A 49 -18.09 12.83 9.83
C PHE A 49 -17.00 13.10 10.89
N ASP A 50 -17.14 12.58 12.09
CA ASP A 50 -16.27 12.89 13.23
C ASP A 50 -14.81 12.40 13.08
N ASN A 51 -14.49 11.58 12.07
CA ASN A 51 -13.17 11.00 11.86
C ASN A 51 -12.51 11.30 10.51
N ILE A 52 -13.07 12.19 9.70
CA ILE A 52 -12.41 12.61 8.46
C ILE A 52 -11.34 13.63 8.82
N GLN A 53 -10.11 13.18 9.05
CA GLN A 53 -8.97 14.08 9.11
C GLN A 53 -8.78 14.70 7.73
N ALA A 54 -8.86 16.03 7.63
CA ALA A 54 -8.72 16.76 6.37
C ALA A 54 -7.45 16.34 5.58
N THR A 55 -6.37 16.03 6.29
CA THR A 55 -5.11 15.51 5.73
C THR A 55 -5.23 14.18 5.00
N LYS A 56 -6.28 13.37 5.26
CA LYS A 56 -6.49 12.09 4.57
C LYS A 56 -7.28 12.21 3.26
N VAL A 57 -7.97 13.32 3.06
CA VAL A 57 -8.87 13.55 1.90
C VAL A 57 -8.23 14.48 0.87
N VAL A 58 -7.19 15.22 1.24
CA VAL A 58 -6.52 16.20 0.36
C VAL A 58 -5.63 15.48 -0.65
N LEU A 59 -5.85 15.79 -1.93
CA LEU A 59 -5.01 15.31 -3.02
C LEU A 59 -3.60 15.91 -2.90
N ARG A 60 -2.59 15.06 -2.93
CA ARG A 60 -1.19 15.46 -3.01
C ARG A 60 -0.86 15.78 -4.46
N ASN A 61 -1.05 17.02 -4.86
CA ASN A 61 -0.84 17.48 -6.22
C ASN A 61 0.30 18.49 -6.37
N GLN A 62 1.00 18.78 -5.27
CA GLN A 62 2.15 19.69 -5.26
C GLN A 62 3.43 18.89 -5.16
N LYS A 63 4.45 19.27 -5.94
CA LYS A 63 5.78 18.68 -5.87
C LYS A 63 6.64 19.47 -4.89
N PHE A 64 7.43 18.76 -4.07
CA PHE A 64 8.40 19.42 -3.20
C PHE A 64 9.81 18.90 -3.41
N TYR A 65 10.79 19.72 -3.03
CA TYR A 65 12.18 19.60 -3.37
C TYR A 65 13.06 19.88 -2.16
N VAL A 66 14.32 19.46 -2.22
CA VAL A 66 15.31 19.67 -1.16
C VAL A 66 16.65 20.13 -1.71
N ASN A 67 17.22 21.13 -1.07
CA ASN A 67 18.65 21.48 -1.19
C ASN A 67 19.37 20.96 0.06
N ARG A 68 19.99 19.80 -0.06
CA ARG A 68 20.56 19.10 1.09
C ARG A 68 21.73 19.85 1.73
N GLU A 69 22.59 20.43 0.92
CA GLU A 69 23.81 21.10 1.38
C GLU A 69 23.50 22.44 2.07
N GLU A 70 22.64 23.24 1.42
CA GLU A 70 22.22 24.53 1.95
C GLU A 70 21.16 24.42 3.05
N GLY A 71 20.46 23.29 3.15
CA GLY A 71 19.50 23.00 4.19
C GLY A 71 18.10 23.56 4.01
N PHE A 72 17.66 23.72 2.75
CA PHE A 72 16.33 24.20 2.40
C PHE A 72 15.44 23.08 1.89
N VAL A 73 14.17 23.15 2.24
CA VAL A 73 13.09 22.27 1.73
C VAL A 73 11.90 23.13 1.33
N GLY A 74 11.20 22.76 0.24
CA GLY A 74 9.97 23.46 -0.11
C GLY A 74 9.45 23.18 -1.52
N MET A 75 8.25 23.67 -1.80
CA MET A 75 7.56 23.52 -3.09
C MET A 75 8.14 24.46 -4.17
N GLY A 76 8.71 25.59 -3.76
CA GLY A 76 9.29 26.60 -4.64
C GLY A 76 10.69 26.27 -5.18
N LEU A 77 11.35 25.23 -4.67
CA LEU A 77 12.76 24.87 -4.98
C LEU A 77 12.87 24.00 -6.25
N LYS A 78 12.20 24.36 -7.33
CA LYS A 78 12.06 23.55 -8.57
C LYS A 78 13.38 23.20 -9.28
N LYS A 79 14.50 23.84 -8.91
CA LYS A 79 15.84 23.58 -9.48
C LYS A 79 16.65 22.59 -8.66
N ASP A 80 16.19 22.25 -7.45
CA ASP A 80 16.84 21.36 -6.52
C ASP A 80 16.34 19.90 -6.66
N GLU A 81 16.79 19.02 -5.80
CA GLU A 81 16.42 17.60 -5.82
C GLU A 81 14.92 17.40 -5.55
N TYR A 82 14.23 16.72 -6.46
CA TYR A 82 12.85 16.32 -6.28
C TYR A 82 12.73 15.22 -5.21
N VAL A 83 11.82 15.41 -4.25
CA VAL A 83 11.58 14.48 -3.16
C VAL A 83 10.33 13.66 -3.37
N GLY A 84 9.22 14.31 -3.72
CA GLY A 84 7.92 13.64 -3.86
C GLY A 84 6.77 14.61 -4.01
N GLU A 85 5.56 14.09 -3.88
CA GLU A 85 4.34 14.86 -3.93
C GLU A 85 3.80 15.11 -2.52
N CYS A 86 3.25 16.30 -2.31
CA CYS A 86 2.64 16.70 -1.05
C CYS A 86 1.39 17.57 -1.30
N SER A 87 0.67 17.86 -0.25
CA SER A 87 -0.31 18.93 -0.23
C SER A 87 0.22 20.11 0.59
N ASP A 88 -0.38 21.28 0.44
CA ASP A 88 -0.04 22.51 1.17
C ASP A 88 -0.32 22.42 2.70
N ILE A 89 -1.03 21.39 3.14
CA ILE A 89 -1.35 21.13 4.56
C ILE A 89 -0.50 20.01 5.16
N ASP A 90 0.30 19.28 4.36
CA ASP A 90 1.10 18.18 4.86
C ASP A 90 2.23 18.66 5.78
N ASP A 91 2.59 17.80 6.72
CA ASP A 91 3.83 17.90 7.47
C ASP A 91 4.92 17.15 6.74
N ILE A 92 6.14 17.62 6.87
CA ILE A 92 7.35 16.93 6.43
C ILE A 92 8.25 16.62 7.62
N ILE A 93 8.93 15.49 7.55
CA ILE A 93 9.98 15.11 8.50
C ILE A 93 11.34 15.26 7.82
N VAL A 94 12.27 15.86 8.54
CA VAL A 94 13.62 16.12 8.04
C VAL A 94 14.64 15.60 9.04
N PHE A 95 15.65 14.89 8.55
CA PHE A 95 16.79 14.37 9.33
C PHE A 95 18.08 15.01 8.85
N LEU A 96 18.90 15.41 9.80
CA LEU A 96 20.19 16.05 9.55
C LEU A 96 21.37 15.10 9.89
N ARG A 97 22.49 15.34 9.25
CA ARG A 97 23.71 14.52 9.47
C ARG A 97 24.26 14.63 10.88
N ASP A 98 24.02 15.72 11.59
CA ASP A 98 24.42 15.88 13.00
C ASP A 98 23.58 15.06 13.98
N GLY A 99 22.57 14.35 13.47
CA GLY A 99 21.67 13.50 14.25
C GLY A 99 20.43 14.19 14.76
N LYS A 100 20.14 15.40 14.32
CA LYS A 100 18.89 16.09 14.63
C LYS A 100 17.79 15.74 13.64
N MET A 101 16.56 15.82 14.10
CA MET A 101 15.37 15.73 13.28
C MET A 101 14.35 16.81 13.65
N MET A 102 13.52 17.18 12.70
CA MET A 102 12.41 18.09 12.88
C MET A 102 11.20 17.63 12.06
N VAL A 103 10.00 17.85 12.59
CA VAL A 103 8.77 17.79 11.81
C VAL A 103 8.23 19.22 11.69
N THR A 104 7.88 19.61 10.48
CA THR A 104 7.37 20.96 10.20
C THR A 104 6.34 20.92 9.08
N LYS A 105 5.49 21.93 9.01
CA LYS A 105 4.59 22.12 7.86
C LYS A 105 5.40 22.42 6.61
N ILE A 106 4.97 21.88 5.47
CA ILE A 106 5.54 22.22 4.16
C ILE A 106 5.32 23.71 3.84
N ASP A 107 6.25 24.33 3.16
CA ASP A 107 6.21 25.72 2.74
C ASP A 107 6.86 25.85 1.35
N ASP A 108 6.77 27.01 0.72
CA ASP A 108 7.45 27.26 -0.56
C ASP A 108 8.97 27.15 -0.45
N LYS A 109 9.55 27.69 0.63
CA LYS A 109 10.98 27.60 0.94
C LYS A 109 11.23 27.76 2.43
N LYS A 110 11.69 26.71 3.08
CA LYS A 110 11.99 26.73 4.52
C LYS A 110 13.40 26.24 4.79
N PHE A 111 14.14 27.00 5.58
CA PHE A 111 15.45 26.57 6.09
C PHE A 111 15.26 25.67 7.31
N ILE A 112 15.84 24.48 7.27
CA ILE A 112 15.79 23.51 8.37
C ILE A 112 17.16 23.35 9.02
N GLY A 113 18.23 23.32 8.23
CA GLY A 113 19.60 23.07 8.68
C GLY A 113 20.39 22.39 7.60
N LYS A 114 21.68 22.63 7.55
CA LYS A 114 22.60 22.06 6.55
C LYS A 114 22.73 20.54 6.68
N ASP A 115 23.18 19.90 5.62
CA ASP A 115 23.47 18.48 5.53
C ASP A 115 22.22 17.60 5.82
N ILE A 116 21.11 17.88 5.11
CA ILE A 116 19.91 17.07 5.17
C ILE A 116 20.19 15.68 4.59
N ILE A 117 20.02 14.62 5.40
CA ILE A 117 20.24 13.24 4.97
C ILE A 117 18.95 12.54 4.51
N HIS A 118 17.81 12.96 5.03
CA HIS A 118 16.51 12.43 4.61
C HIS A 118 15.40 13.46 4.82
N VAL A 119 14.44 13.48 3.88
CA VAL A 119 13.21 14.25 3.99
C VAL A 119 12.07 13.48 3.32
N ALA A 120 10.89 13.50 3.93
CA ALA A 120 9.69 12.87 3.42
C ALA A 120 8.43 13.55 3.97
N VAL A 121 7.27 13.30 3.37
CA VAL A 121 5.97 13.63 3.97
C VAL A 121 5.80 12.83 5.26
N PHE A 122 5.32 13.48 6.30
CA PHE A 122 5.15 12.89 7.63
C PHE A 122 3.68 12.66 7.96
N ASP A 123 3.31 11.41 8.19
CA ASP A 123 2.01 11.06 8.79
C ASP A 123 2.20 10.79 10.28
N LYS A 124 1.54 11.60 11.11
CA LYS A 124 1.58 11.49 12.57
C LYS A 124 1.07 10.13 13.08
N ASN A 125 0.20 9.47 12.32
CA ASN A 125 -0.40 8.17 12.67
C ASN A 125 0.36 6.98 12.11
N ASP A 126 1.39 7.21 11.30
CA ASP A 126 2.21 6.14 10.75
C ASP A 126 3.10 5.54 11.85
N LYS A 127 2.81 4.28 12.18
CA LYS A 127 3.59 3.47 13.12
C LYS A 127 4.47 2.44 12.42
N ARG A 128 4.39 2.37 11.08
CA ARG A 128 5.08 1.34 10.30
C ARG A 128 6.40 1.81 9.71
N THR A 129 6.56 3.09 9.45
CA THR A 129 7.84 3.63 9.00
C THR A 129 8.86 3.51 10.13
N ILE A 130 9.86 2.68 9.90
CA ILE A 130 10.98 2.44 10.80
C ILE A 130 12.24 3.03 10.18
N TYR A 131 12.95 3.79 10.99
CA TYR A 131 14.23 4.38 10.61
C TYR A 131 15.35 3.51 11.16
N ASN A 132 16.27 3.11 10.28
CA ASN A 132 17.48 2.38 10.63
C ASN A 132 18.64 3.38 10.60
N MET A 133 19.43 3.43 11.67
CA MET A 133 20.45 4.46 11.83
C MET A 133 21.71 3.89 12.49
N ILE A 134 22.88 4.24 11.93
CA ILE A 134 24.18 4.06 12.57
C ILE A 134 24.81 5.44 12.74
N TYR A 135 25.21 5.76 13.95
CA TYR A 135 25.78 7.06 14.26
C TYR A 135 26.98 6.96 15.21
N ARG A 136 27.91 7.88 15.09
CA ARG A 136 29.01 8.08 16.03
C ARG A 136 28.61 9.16 17.04
N ASP A 137 28.77 8.86 18.31
CA ASP A 137 28.41 9.74 19.42
C ASP A 137 29.64 10.57 19.88
N GLY A 138 29.69 11.82 19.43
CA GLY A 138 30.84 12.72 19.63
C GLY A 138 31.95 12.53 18.60
N LYS A 139 32.93 13.48 18.58
CA LYS A 139 33.99 13.52 17.56
C LYS A 139 34.88 12.26 17.52
N ASN A 140 35.14 11.68 18.67
CA ASN A 140 36.00 10.48 18.85
C ASN A 140 35.28 9.37 19.62
N GLY A 141 33.94 9.41 19.66
CA GLY A 141 33.13 8.47 20.43
C GLY A 141 32.88 7.15 19.75
N SER A 142 32.20 6.26 20.46
CA SER A 142 31.76 4.97 19.94
C SER A 142 30.67 5.13 18.92
N THR A 143 30.58 4.16 18.03
CA THR A 143 29.46 4.07 17.04
C THR A 143 28.38 3.16 17.58
N PHE A 144 27.15 3.61 17.40
CA PHE A 144 25.92 2.92 17.81
C PHE A 144 25.02 2.64 16.61
N ILE A 145 24.21 1.57 16.75
CA ILE A 145 23.18 1.18 15.80
C ILE A 145 21.83 1.15 16.49
N LYS A 146 20.79 1.64 15.83
CA LYS A 146 19.42 1.60 16.33
C LYS A 146 18.39 1.54 15.25
N ARG A 147 17.22 1.04 15.61
CA ARG A 147 15.97 1.10 14.84
C ARG A 147 14.93 1.82 15.68
N PHE A 148 14.20 2.74 15.07
CA PHE A 148 13.17 3.50 15.77
C PHE A 148 12.06 3.97 14.86
N ASN A 149 10.89 4.22 15.43
CA ASN A 149 9.83 4.98 14.80
C ASN A 149 9.78 6.40 15.37
N VAL A 150 9.10 7.28 14.67
CA VAL A 150 8.86 8.65 15.10
C VAL A 150 7.39 8.84 15.42
N SER A 151 7.10 9.10 16.69
CA SER A 151 5.76 9.41 17.19
C SER A 151 5.85 10.49 18.28
N GLY A 152 4.72 11.14 18.57
CA GLY A 152 4.65 12.14 19.65
C GLY A 152 5.62 13.30 19.45
N VAL A 153 5.64 13.91 18.28
CA VAL A 153 6.47 15.07 17.93
C VAL A 153 5.65 16.36 17.90
N THR A 154 6.31 17.45 18.27
CA THR A 154 5.79 18.82 18.14
C THR A 154 6.41 19.44 16.89
N ARG A 155 5.62 20.16 16.09
CA ARG A 155 6.10 20.91 14.91
C ARG A 155 7.14 21.95 15.31
N ASP A 156 8.09 22.19 14.41
CA ASP A 156 9.12 23.22 14.50
C ASP A 156 10.05 23.08 15.73
N LYS A 157 10.13 21.87 16.31
CA LYS A 157 11.04 21.52 17.37
C LYS A 157 12.07 20.52 16.89
N PHE A 158 13.35 20.81 17.19
CA PHE A 158 14.43 19.83 16.99
C PHE A 158 14.43 18.75 18.07
N TYR A 159 14.68 17.54 17.64
CA TYR A 159 14.90 16.37 18.49
C TYR A 159 16.25 15.77 18.14
N ASP A 160 17.09 15.53 19.14
CA ASP A 160 18.35 14.85 18.96
C ASP A 160 18.16 13.32 18.99
N LEU A 161 18.73 12.65 18.02
CA LEU A 161 18.67 11.19 17.86
C LEU A 161 19.94 10.50 18.37
N THR A 162 20.93 11.27 18.82
CA THR A 162 22.20 10.80 19.36
C THR A 162 22.18 10.84 20.89
N GLN A 163 23.34 10.99 21.54
CA GLN A 163 23.43 11.25 22.99
C GLN A 163 23.90 12.69 23.25
N GLU A 164 23.61 13.60 22.33
CA GLU A 164 23.85 15.04 22.41
C GLU A 164 25.33 15.44 22.58
N LYS A 165 26.29 14.54 22.34
CA LYS A 165 27.71 14.88 22.41
C LYS A 165 28.11 15.73 21.21
N PRO A 166 28.85 16.83 21.42
CA PRO A 166 29.33 17.67 20.32
C PRO A 166 30.15 16.86 19.30
N GLY A 167 29.84 17.05 18.02
CA GLY A 167 30.49 16.33 16.92
C GLY A 167 29.93 14.92 16.65
N SER A 168 28.78 14.59 17.19
CA SER A 168 27.99 13.41 16.78
C SER A 168 27.67 13.48 15.31
N MET A 169 27.64 12.33 14.64
CA MET A 169 27.43 12.27 13.20
C MET A 169 26.74 10.96 12.77
N VAL A 170 25.71 11.06 11.97
CA VAL A 170 25.06 9.91 11.33
C VAL A 170 25.92 9.41 10.19
N SER A 171 26.31 8.15 10.25
CA SER A 171 27.14 7.46 9.25
C SER A 171 26.31 6.62 8.26
N TYR A 172 25.13 6.15 8.68
CA TYR A 172 24.19 5.43 7.85
C TYR A 172 22.76 5.75 8.28
N PHE A 173 21.87 5.91 7.31
CA PHE A 173 20.45 6.18 7.57
C PHE A 173 19.60 5.62 6.45
N SER A 174 18.48 4.97 6.80
CA SER A 174 17.44 4.59 5.88
C SER A 174 16.05 4.75 6.50
N ALA A 175 15.08 5.08 5.66
CA ALA A 175 13.67 5.12 6.03
C ALA A 175 12.96 3.94 5.38
N ASN A 176 12.26 3.16 6.19
CA ASN A 176 11.68 1.87 5.81
C ASN A 176 10.16 1.89 6.08
N PRO A 177 9.30 2.19 5.08
CA PRO A 177 7.86 2.39 5.26
C PRO A 177 7.13 1.16 5.80
N ASN A 178 7.65 -0.04 5.59
CA ASN A 178 7.11 -1.28 6.12
C ASN A 178 8.01 -1.93 7.19
N GLY A 179 8.96 -1.18 7.75
CA GLY A 179 9.88 -1.69 8.77
C GLY A 179 10.84 -2.75 8.24
N GLU A 180 11.29 -2.59 7.00
CA GLU A 180 12.32 -3.43 6.40
C GLU A 180 13.62 -3.37 7.23
N ALA A 181 14.32 -4.49 7.30
CA ALA A 181 15.57 -4.63 8.02
C ALA A 181 16.69 -5.01 7.07
N GLU A 182 17.48 -4.02 6.68
CA GLU A 182 18.60 -4.22 5.76
C GLU A 182 19.77 -4.93 6.42
N VAL A 183 20.61 -5.53 5.59
CA VAL A 183 21.96 -5.96 5.97
C VAL A 183 22.96 -4.96 5.41
N VAL A 184 23.83 -4.44 6.28
CA VAL A 184 24.89 -3.52 5.89
C VAL A 184 26.27 -4.10 6.19
N THR A 185 27.23 -3.82 5.32
CA THR A 185 28.64 -4.14 5.54
C THR A 185 29.35 -2.94 6.13
N ILE A 186 30.01 -3.13 7.28
CA ILE A 186 30.82 -2.10 7.95
C ILE A 186 32.30 -2.37 7.67
N LEU A 187 33.00 -1.33 7.19
CA LEU A 187 34.44 -1.33 7.00
C LEU A 187 35.07 -0.33 7.97
N LEU A 188 36.07 -0.77 8.73
CA LEU A 188 36.87 0.10 9.61
C LEU A 188 38.06 0.71 8.87
N ARG A 189 38.55 1.82 9.41
CA ARG A 189 39.89 2.30 9.10
C ARG A 189 40.89 1.42 9.81
N GLN A 190 42.01 1.13 9.17
CA GLN A 190 43.12 0.42 9.82
C GLN A 190 43.68 1.29 10.96
N VAL A 191 43.56 0.83 12.17
CA VAL A 191 44.10 1.50 13.36
C VAL A 191 44.75 0.45 14.27
N GLY A 192 46.02 0.58 14.50
CA GLY A 192 46.79 -0.34 15.38
C GLY A 192 46.64 -1.81 14.96
N SER A 193 46.39 -2.68 15.92
CA SER A 193 46.35 -4.15 15.76
C SER A 193 44.95 -4.69 15.54
N VAL A 194 44.01 -3.88 15.03
CA VAL A 194 42.61 -4.35 14.76
C VAL A 194 42.62 -5.44 13.69
N LYS A 195 42.26 -6.65 14.10
CA LYS A 195 42.28 -7.85 13.22
C LYS A 195 41.07 -7.94 12.28
N LYS A 196 39.85 -7.58 12.75
CA LYS A 196 38.63 -7.68 11.98
C LYS A 196 38.20 -6.30 11.46
N LEU A 197 38.50 -6.04 10.19
CA LEU A 197 38.24 -4.74 9.55
C LEU A 197 36.92 -4.66 8.81
N LYS A 198 36.28 -5.81 8.53
CA LYS A 198 35.02 -5.90 7.77
C LYS A 198 34.10 -6.94 8.38
N TRP A 199 32.81 -6.59 8.52
CA TRP A 199 31.74 -7.53 8.89
C TRP A 199 30.38 -6.99 8.46
N ASP A 200 29.41 -7.89 8.41
CA ASP A 200 28.02 -7.56 8.13
C ASP A 200 27.25 -7.37 9.44
N VAL A 201 26.28 -6.47 9.40
CA VAL A 201 25.33 -6.22 10.48
C VAL A 201 23.93 -6.28 9.91
N ASP A 202 23.08 -7.12 10.49
CA ASP A 202 21.69 -7.27 10.13
C ASP A 202 20.84 -6.40 11.07
N PHE A 203 20.06 -5.47 10.50
CA PHE A 203 19.15 -4.65 11.28
C PHE A 203 18.00 -5.45 11.89
N SER A 204 17.68 -6.65 11.40
CA SER A 204 16.64 -7.50 11.98
C SER A 204 16.97 -7.94 13.42
N ASP A 205 18.26 -8.02 13.76
CA ASP A 205 18.73 -8.33 15.11
C ASP A 205 18.57 -7.15 16.09
N ILE A 206 18.22 -5.96 15.59
CA ILE A 206 18.10 -4.74 16.38
C ILE A 206 16.62 -4.49 16.70
N ALA A 207 16.29 -4.50 17.99
CA ALA A 207 14.93 -4.21 18.44
C ALA A 207 14.52 -2.77 18.10
N ILE A 208 13.28 -2.60 17.61
CA ILE A 208 12.68 -1.28 17.39
C ILE A 208 12.37 -0.66 18.75
N LYS A 209 12.93 0.54 19.01
CA LYS A 209 12.75 1.29 20.26
C LYS A 209 12.33 2.73 19.97
N GLY A 210 12.06 3.51 20.99
CA GLY A 210 11.77 4.93 20.84
C GLY A 210 12.98 5.72 20.28
N ARG A 211 12.73 6.83 19.58
CA ARG A 211 13.76 7.68 18.94
C ARG A 211 14.88 8.14 19.87
N ALA A 212 14.58 8.36 21.16
CA ALA A 212 15.56 8.79 22.16
C ALA A 212 16.50 7.67 22.65
N SER A 213 16.29 6.41 22.24
CA SER A 213 17.16 5.32 22.65
C SER A 213 18.57 5.49 22.07
N ARG A 214 19.59 5.14 22.87
CA ARG A 214 20.98 5.15 22.41
C ARG A 214 21.26 4.11 21.31
N GLY A 215 20.61 2.97 21.38
CA GLY A 215 20.90 1.82 20.53
C GLY A 215 22.01 0.92 21.08
N ASN A 216 22.45 -0.04 20.26
CA ASN A 216 23.48 -1.01 20.59
C ASN A 216 24.85 -0.52 20.11
N THR A 217 25.92 -0.82 20.85
CA THR A 217 27.30 -0.46 20.45
C THR A 217 27.72 -1.33 19.28
N VAL A 218 28.23 -0.70 18.23
CA VAL A 218 28.81 -1.36 17.05
C VAL A 218 30.30 -1.51 17.19
N THR A 219 30.98 -0.39 17.42
CA THR A 219 32.45 -0.35 17.52
C THR A 219 32.95 0.92 18.20
N LYS A 220 34.16 0.83 18.81
CA LYS A 220 34.91 1.98 19.31
C LYS A 220 35.87 2.55 18.27
N TYR A 221 36.09 1.82 17.19
CA TYR A 221 37.06 2.18 16.16
C TYR A 221 36.41 3.01 15.04
N PRO A 222 37.21 3.88 14.37
CA PRO A 222 36.70 4.73 13.32
C PRO A 222 36.27 3.90 12.10
N ILE A 223 35.04 4.15 11.66
CA ILE A 223 34.48 3.54 10.45
C ILE A 223 35.04 4.27 9.22
N LYS A 224 35.43 3.50 8.22
CA LYS A 224 35.84 4.01 6.90
C LYS A 224 34.62 4.20 6.01
N LYS A 225 33.72 3.17 5.95
CA LYS A 225 32.54 3.13 5.08
C LYS A 225 31.49 2.17 5.63
N ILE A 226 30.25 2.45 5.34
CA ILE A 226 29.10 1.54 5.52
C ILE A 226 28.42 1.40 4.17
N GLU A 227 28.19 0.16 3.73
CA GLU A 227 27.60 -0.16 2.45
C GLU A 227 26.36 -1.02 2.65
N LEU A 228 25.28 -0.69 1.94
CA LEU A 228 24.12 -1.56 1.86
C LEU A 228 24.52 -2.85 1.15
N LYS A 229 24.31 -4.01 1.79
CA LYS A 229 24.56 -5.32 1.22
C LYS A 229 23.28 -5.95 0.66
N GLU A 230 22.22 -5.92 1.45
CA GLU A 230 20.94 -6.51 1.10
C GLU A 230 19.80 -5.61 1.60
N LYS A 231 18.76 -5.44 0.76
CA LYS A 231 17.52 -4.80 1.14
C LYS A 231 16.72 -5.74 2.01
N GLY A 232 16.75 -5.89 3.20
CA GLY A 232 16.02 -6.85 4.02
C GLY A 232 14.51 -6.90 3.80
N ILE A 233 13.88 -7.74 4.56
CA ILE A 233 12.42 -7.88 4.59
C ILE A 233 11.85 -7.17 5.82
N SER A 234 10.56 -6.86 5.80
CA SER A 234 9.90 -6.27 6.96
C SER A 234 9.86 -7.23 8.14
N THR A 235 10.09 -6.66 9.33
CA THR A 235 9.98 -7.36 10.62
C THR A 235 8.66 -7.10 11.34
N LEU A 236 7.74 -6.37 10.70
CA LEU A 236 6.46 -5.99 11.30
C LEU A 236 5.39 -7.06 11.07
N ARG A 237 4.36 -7.06 11.92
CA ARG A 237 3.21 -7.96 11.78
C ARG A 237 2.38 -7.62 10.54
N PRO A 238 1.70 -8.62 9.96
CA PRO A 238 0.72 -8.39 8.89
C PRO A 238 -0.34 -7.37 9.30
N ARG A 239 -0.93 -6.67 8.33
CA ARG A 239 -2.02 -5.73 8.55
C ARG A 239 -3.14 -5.92 7.55
N LYS A 240 -4.37 -5.66 7.96
CA LYS A 240 -5.51 -5.57 7.05
C LYS A 240 -5.43 -4.27 6.26
N VAL A 241 -5.77 -4.35 4.98
CA VAL A 241 -5.78 -3.19 4.06
C VAL A 241 -7.14 -3.16 3.38
N TRP A 242 -7.75 -1.98 3.35
CA TRP A 242 -9.00 -1.68 2.67
C TRP A 242 -8.77 -0.69 1.56
N PHE A 243 -9.63 -0.74 0.55
CA PHE A 243 -9.67 0.24 -0.54
C PHE A 243 -10.94 1.08 -0.40
N ASP A 244 -10.77 2.40 -0.35
CA ASP A 244 -11.85 3.37 -0.34
C ASP A 244 -12.00 3.91 -1.77
N ASP A 245 -13.04 3.47 -2.46
CA ASP A 245 -13.36 3.83 -3.84
C ASP A 245 -13.76 5.30 -4.01
N THR A 246 -14.24 5.94 -2.94
CA THR A 246 -14.63 7.35 -2.96
C THR A 246 -13.44 8.29 -3.08
N VAL A 247 -12.32 7.93 -2.44
CA VAL A 247 -11.09 8.74 -2.45
C VAL A 247 -9.97 8.07 -3.25
N GLN A 248 -10.23 6.92 -3.87
CA GLN A 248 -9.29 6.14 -4.67
C GLN A 248 -7.97 5.86 -3.93
N ARG A 249 -8.08 5.41 -2.66
CA ARG A 249 -6.91 5.17 -1.79
C ARG A 249 -7.06 3.97 -0.88
N LEU A 250 -5.90 3.43 -0.49
CA LEU A 250 -5.82 2.41 0.55
C LEU A 250 -5.96 3.04 1.94
N ASN A 251 -6.51 2.26 2.87
CA ASN A 251 -6.54 2.62 4.28
C ASN A 251 -6.42 1.37 5.18
N VAL A 252 -6.24 1.63 6.47
CA VAL A 252 -6.18 0.59 7.52
C VAL A 252 -7.28 0.80 8.58
N ASP A 253 -8.20 1.71 8.31
CA ASP A 253 -9.24 2.17 9.24
C ASP A 253 -10.57 1.43 9.01
N GLY A 254 -10.63 0.47 8.08
CA GLY A 254 -11.83 -0.32 7.79
C GLY A 254 -12.82 0.37 6.84
N ARG A 255 -12.38 1.35 6.04
CA ARG A 255 -13.23 2.05 5.08
C ARG A 255 -13.16 1.42 3.69
N GLY A 256 -14.34 1.19 3.10
CA GLY A 256 -14.47 0.60 1.77
C GLY A 256 -14.30 -0.92 1.76
N GLU A 257 -13.78 -1.46 0.69
CA GLU A 257 -13.61 -2.89 0.46
C GLU A 257 -12.37 -3.45 1.16
N LEU A 258 -12.49 -4.60 1.86
CA LEU A 258 -11.37 -5.30 2.45
C LEU A 258 -10.59 -6.08 1.37
N LEU A 259 -9.39 -5.66 1.05
CA LEU A 259 -8.51 -6.37 0.11
C LEU A 259 -7.80 -7.57 0.75
N GLY A 260 -7.76 -7.66 2.07
CA GLY A 260 -7.20 -8.77 2.81
C GLY A 260 -6.15 -8.37 3.84
N GLU A 261 -5.49 -9.39 4.40
CA GLU A 261 -4.38 -9.22 5.33
C GLU A 261 -3.04 -9.33 4.59
N PHE A 262 -2.21 -8.28 4.67
CA PHE A 262 -0.96 -8.16 3.94
C PHE A 262 0.23 -8.39 4.86
N LYS A 263 1.03 -9.37 4.52
CA LYS A 263 2.39 -9.53 5.02
C LYS A 263 3.31 -8.49 4.35
N PRO A 264 4.51 -8.30 4.87
CA PRO A 264 5.42 -7.25 4.38
C PRO A 264 5.76 -7.31 2.88
N ASN A 265 5.87 -8.50 2.33
CA ASN A 265 6.22 -8.72 0.91
C ASN A 265 5.01 -8.96 0.01
N ASP A 266 3.81 -8.97 0.58
CA ASP A 266 2.60 -9.13 -0.21
C ASP A 266 2.40 -7.89 -1.10
N ARG A 267 1.94 -8.12 -2.31
CA ARG A 267 1.71 -7.09 -3.31
C ARG A 267 0.24 -6.98 -3.67
N LEU A 268 -0.13 -5.85 -4.19
CA LEU A 268 -1.41 -5.61 -4.86
C LEU A 268 -1.23 -5.82 -6.35
N LEU A 269 -2.18 -6.51 -6.97
CA LEU A 269 -2.37 -6.55 -8.41
C LEU A 269 -3.33 -5.44 -8.80
N ILE A 270 -2.94 -4.68 -9.81
CA ILE A 270 -3.74 -3.64 -10.44
C ILE A 270 -3.88 -4.01 -11.91
N VAL A 271 -5.11 -4.00 -12.42
CA VAL A 271 -5.40 -4.14 -13.86
C VAL A 271 -6.29 -3.00 -14.29
N ASN A 272 -5.91 -2.34 -15.37
CA ASN A 272 -6.66 -1.22 -15.94
C ASN A 272 -7.44 -1.67 -17.18
N GLN A 273 -8.53 -0.95 -17.51
CA GLN A 273 -9.36 -1.20 -18.71
C GLN A 273 -8.54 -1.12 -20.01
N SER A 274 -7.45 -0.38 -19.99
CA SER A 274 -6.51 -0.27 -21.11
C SER A 274 -5.69 -1.54 -21.40
N GLY A 275 -5.88 -2.63 -20.62
CA GLY A 275 -5.12 -3.86 -20.75
C GLY A 275 -3.70 -3.78 -20.21
N LYS A 276 -3.46 -2.84 -19.31
CA LYS A 276 -2.22 -2.73 -18.53
C LYS A 276 -2.38 -3.38 -17.17
N LEU A 277 -1.31 -3.97 -16.68
CA LEU A 277 -1.24 -4.48 -15.32
C LEU A 277 0.08 -4.14 -14.66
N LYS A 278 0.06 -4.06 -13.35
CA LYS A 278 1.25 -3.91 -12.51
C LYS A 278 1.01 -4.51 -11.13
N THR A 279 2.09 -4.87 -10.46
CA THR A 279 2.03 -5.18 -9.03
C THR A 279 2.81 -4.15 -8.23
N ILE A 280 2.25 -3.72 -7.10
CA ILE A 280 2.84 -2.72 -6.21
C ILE A 280 2.84 -3.18 -4.76
N ILE A 281 3.74 -2.61 -3.96
CA ILE A 281 3.64 -2.70 -2.50
C ILE A 281 2.47 -1.82 -2.03
N PRO A 282 1.61 -2.28 -1.11
CA PRO A 282 0.45 -1.50 -0.65
C PRO A 282 0.88 -0.31 0.22
N GLU A 283 1.06 0.84 -0.39
CA GLU A 283 1.35 2.11 0.27
C GLU A 283 0.07 2.94 0.41
N LEU A 284 -0.21 3.44 1.62
CA LEU A 284 -1.43 4.21 1.91
C LEU A 284 -1.48 5.56 1.18
N SER A 285 -0.31 6.07 0.74
CA SER A 285 -0.19 7.31 -0.04
C SER A 285 -0.52 7.14 -1.52
N THR A 286 -0.55 5.90 -2.04
CA THR A 286 -0.83 5.64 -3.45
C THR A 286 -2.24 6.09 -3.81
N HIS A 287 -2.35 6.86 -4.89
CA HIS A 287 -3.61 7.17 -5.55
C HIS A 287 -3.81 6.21 -6.72
N PHE A 288 -5.02 5.70 -6.87
CA PHE A 288 -5.39 4.77 -7.93
C PHE A 288 -6.17 5.49 -9.02
N GLU A 289 -6.00 5.05 -10.26
CA GLU A 289 -6.66 5.62 -11.42
C GLU A 289 -8.11 5.10 -11.53
N GLU A 290 -9.00 5.92 -12.07
CA GLU A 290 -10.43 5.58 -12.20
C GLU A 290 -10.71 4.45 -13.21
N ASP A 291 -9.79 4.21 -14.17
CA ASP A 291 -9.89 3.14 -15.16
C ASP A 291 -9.45 1.76 -14.64
N MET A 292 -9.13 1.66 -13.37
CA MET A 292 -8.78 0.41 -12.69
C MET A 292 -9.99 -0.51 -12.57
N ILE A 293 -9.88 -1.74 -13.08
CA ILE A 293 -10.95 -2.73 -13.08
C ILE A 293 -10.68 -3.92 -12.14
N VAL A 294 -9.41 -4.13 -11.76
CA VAL A 294 -9.04 -5.12 -10.76
C VAL A 294 -8.08 -4.49 -9.76
N LEU A 295 -8.41 -4.61 -8.49
CA LEU A 295 -7.52 -4.31 -7.37
C LEU A 295 -7.65 -5.42 -6.33
N GLU A 296 -6.64 -6.27 -6.22
CA GLU A 296 -6.67 -7.37 -5.25
C GLU A 296 -5.28 -7.69 -4.71
N LYS A 297 -5.25 -8.44 -3.62
CA LYS A 297 -4.00 -9.02 -3.13
C LYS A 297 -3.45 -10.02 -4.16
N TRP A 298 -2.27 -9.75 -4.69
CA TRP A 298 -1.67 -10.58 -5.70
C TRP A 298 -1.27 -11.97 -5.19
N ASN A 299 -1.62 -12.98 -5.96
CA ASN A 299 -1.16 -14.35 -5.78
C ASN A 299 -0.33 -14.78 -7.01
N PRO A 300 1.00 -14.99 -6.87
CA PRO A 300 1.87 -15.29 -8.00
C PRO A 300 1.54 -16.63 -8.71
N ASN A 301 0.85 -17.53 -8.02
CA ASN A 301 0.46 -18.83 -8.58
C ASN A 301 -0.91 -18.84 -9.27
N LYS A 302 -1.64 -17.71 -9.18
CA LYS A 302 -3.01 -17.60 -9.70
C LYS A 302 -2.97 -16.98 -11.10
N PRO A 303 -3.37 -17.71 -12.14
CA PRO A 303 -3.36 -17.19 -13.51
C PRO A 303 -4.40 -16.09 -13.69
N ILE A 304 -4.06 -15.11 -14.51
CA ILE A 304 -4.98 -14.11 -15.04
C ILE A 304 -5.53 -14.62 -16.35
N SER A 305 -6.84 -14.58 -16.52
CA SER A 305 -7.54 -14.97 -17.74
C SER A 305 -8.24 -13.74 -18.32
N CYS A 306 -8.14 -13.53 -19.60
CA CYS A 306 -8.81 -12.43 -20.27
C CYS A 306 -9.35 -12.80 -21.66
N ILE A 307 -10.36 -12.07 -22.09
CA ILE A 307 -10.86 -12.05 -23.46
C ILE A 307 -10.69 -10.61 -23.94
N TYR A 308 -10.07 -10.41 -25.08
CA TYR A 308 -9.88 -9.10 -25.66
C TYR A 308 -10.07 -9.12 -27.17
N PHE A 309 -10.51 -7.99 -27.73
CA PHE A 309 -10.53 -7.76 -29.16
C PHE A 309 -9.17 -7.20 -29.60
N ASP A 310 -8.56 -7.84 -30.58
CA ASP A 310 -7.34 -7.38 -31.22
C ASP A 310 -7.70 -6.51 -32.43
N GLY A 311 -7.45 -5.21 -32.36
CA GLY A 311 -7.81 -4.27 -33.40
C GLY A 311 -7.00 -4.38 -34.68
N GLU A 312 -5.78 -4.98 -34.65
CA GLU A 312 -4.98 -5.23 -35.84
C GLU A 312 -5.50 -6.46 -36.61
N LYS A 313 -5.87 -7.51 -35.89
CA LYS A 313 -6.32 -8.79 -36.46
C LYS A 313 -7.84 -8.87 -36.64
N GLU A 314 -8.56 -7.88 -36.11
CA GLU A 314 -10.02 -7.74 -36.16
C GLU A 314 -10.76 -9.00 -35.65
N ARG A 315 -10.28 -9.60 -34.53
CA ARG A 315 -10.87 -10.77 -33.91
C ARG A 315 -10.64 -10.81 -32.41
N TYR A 316 -11.43 -11.63 -31.72
CA TYR A 316 -11.30 -11.89 -30.31
C TYR A 316 -10.27 -12.95 -30.02
N PHE A 317 -9.53 -12.76 -28.91
CA PHE A 317 -8.59 -13.71 -28.39
C PHE A 317 -8.87 -14.01 -26.92
N VAL A 318 -8.70 -15.27 -26.55
CA VAL A 318 -8.69 -15.72 -25.17
C VAL A 318 -7.24 -15.93 -24.74
N LYS A 319 -6.87 -15.42 -23.59
CA LYS A 319 -5.51 -15.49 -23.06
C LYS A 319 -5.52 -15.86 -21.59
N ARG A 320 -4.55 -16.68 -21.18
CA ARG A 320 -4.35 -17.06 -19.79
C ARG A 320 -2.85 -17.07 -19.49
N PHE A 321 -2.43 -16.33 -18.44
CA PHE A 321 -1.01 -16.11 -18.17
C PHE A 321 -0.73 -15.86 -16.69
N LEU A 322 0.55 -15.99 -16.30
CA LEU A 322 1.08 -15.56 -15.00
C LEU A 322 1.91 -14.29 -15.19
N ILE A 323 1.99 -13.46 -14.16
CA ILE A 323 2.87 -12.30 -14.13
C ILE A 323 4.30 -12.79 -13.86
N GLU A 324 5.22 -12.47 -14.76
CA GLU A 324 6.63 -12.86 -14.68
C GLU A 324 7.51 -11.80 -14.01
N ASN A 325 7.13 -10.52 -14.13
CA ASN A 325 7.90 -9.37 -13.63
C ASN A 325 7.12 -8.55 -12.60
N GLU A 326 7.47 -8.71 -11.35
CA GLU A 326 6.75 -8.09 -10.20
C GLU A 326 6.91 -6.57 -10.10
N ASN A 327 7.87 -5.96 -10.79
CA ASN A 327 8.21 -4.54 -10.62
C ASN A 327 8.00 -3.72 -11.88
N LYS A 328 7.29 -4.26 -12.86
CA LYS A 328 7.12 -3.62 -14.16
C LYS A 328 5.65 -3.54 -14.53
N GLU A 329 5.24 -2.39 -15.07
CA GLU A 329 3.96 -2.30 -15.77
C GLU A 329 4.08 -3.02 -17.11
N GLU A 330 3.14 -3.91 -17.40
CA GLU A 330 3.10 -4.70 -18.63
C GLU A 330 1.74 -4.54 -19.30
N ILE A 331 1.75 -4.47 -20.64
CA ILE A 331 0.55 -4.51 -21.47
C ILE A 331 0.35 -5.95 -21.91
N PHE A 332 -0.84 -6.48 -21.65
CA PHE A 332 -1.16 -7.88 -21.94
C PHE A 332 -2.13 -8.10 -23.10
N ILE A 333 -2.65 -7.04 -23.71
CA ILE A 333 -3.40 -7.03 -24.97
C ILE A 333 -2.56 -6.41 -26.10
N SER A 334 -3.05 -6.44 -27.32
CA SER A 334 -2.33 -5.77 -28.43
C SER A 334 -2.42 -4.23 -28.32
N GLU A 335 -1.31 -3.55 -28.64
CA GLU A 335 -1.19 -2.09 -28.50
C GLU A 335 -1.86 -1.28 -29.63
N HIS A 336 -2.73 -1.91 -30.43
CA HIS A 336 -3.45 -1.24 -31.48
C HIS A 336 -4.59 -0.38 -30.91
N GLU A 337 -4.84 0.81 -31.45
CA GLU A 337 -5.84 1.78 -30.94
C GLU A 337 -7.26 1.26 -30.83
N LYS A 338 -7.64 0.27 -31.70
CA LYS A 338 -8.94 -0.40 -31.68
C LYS A 338 -8.98 -1.65 -30.79
N SER A 339 -7.87 -1.99 -30.14
CA SER A 339 -7.86 -3.14 -29.23
C SER A 339 -8.59 -2.80 -27.94
N GLN A 340 -9.39 -3.75 -27.46
CA GLN A 340 -10.24 -3.55 -26.30
C GLN A 340 -10.23 -4.78 -25.41
N LEU A 341 -10.04 -4.56 -24.12
CA LEU A 341 -10.21 -5.58 -23.09
C LEU A 341 -11.70 -5.74 -22.81
N GLU A 342 -12.25 -6.90 -23.09
CA GLU A 342 -13.68 -7.20 -22.87
C GLU A 342 -13.94 -7.72 -21.47
N ILE A 343 -13.10 -8.67 -21.01
CA ILE A 343 -13.22 -9.25 -19.70
C ILE A 343 -11.84 -9.65 -19.17
N VAL A 344 -11.63 -9.49 -17.88
CA VAL A 344 -10.49 -10.03 -17.15
C VAL A 344 -10.99 -10.71 -15.88
N SER A 345 -10.43 -11.84 -15.56
CA SER A 345 -10.71 -12.55 -14.31
C SER A 345 -9.42 -13.10 -13.71
N THR A 346 -9.36 -12.99 -12.40
CA THR A 346 -8.31 -13.59 -11.57
C THR A 346 -8.79 -14.85 -10.86
N ASP A 347 -9.98 -15.37 -11.19
CA ASP A 347 -10.48 -16.63 -10.64
C ASP A 347 -9.67 -17.82 -11.09
N TRP A 348 -9.60 -18.87 -10.24
CA TRP A 348 -8.90 -20.09 -10.59
C TRP A 348 -9.51 -20.80 -11.80
N ARG A 349 -10.85 -20.78 -11.89
CA ARG A 349 -11.66 -21.40 -12.94
C ARG A 349 -12.69 -20.44 -13.48
N PRO A 350 -12.27 -19.41 -14.22
CA PRO A 350 -13.21 -18.45 -14.76
C PRO A 350 -14.03 -19.08 -15.90
N VAL A 351 -15.33 -18.80 -15.87
CA VAL A 351 -16.27 -19.21 -16.90
C VAL A 351 -16.84 -17.96 -17.53
N ALA A 352 -16.81 -17.89 -18.85
CA ALA A 352 -17.38 -16.78 -19.62
C ALA A 352 -18.56 -17.26 -20.47
N GLU A 353 -19.61 -16.46 -20.55
CA GLU A 353 -20.71 -16.68 -21.51
C GLU A 353 -20.51 -15.77 -22.73
N VAL A 354 -20.38 -16.36 -23.89
CA VAL A 354 -20.28 -15.64 -25.16
C VAL A 354 -21.69 -15.49 -25.73
N ILE A 355 -22.17 -14.24 -25.77
CA ILE A 355 -23.46 -13.88 -26.32
C ILE A 355 -23.29 -13.35 -27.74
N PHE A 356 -23.80 -14.05 -28.73
CA PHE A 356 -23.67 -13.64 -30.11
C PHE A 356 -24.72 -12.56 -30.49
N ALA A 357 -24.28 -11.53 -31.19
CA ALA A 357 -25.17 -10.52 -31.75
C ALA A 357 -26.14 -11.18 -32.74
N LYS A 358 -27.40 -10.74 -32.70
CA LYS A 358 -28.44 -11.20 -33.66
C LYS A 358 -28.15 -10.65 -35.04
N VAL A 359 -27.74 -11.51 -35.96
CA VAL A 359 -27.56 -11.15 -37.37
C VAL A 359 -28.72 -11.76 -38.18
N LYS A 360 -29.28 -10.98 -39.12
CA LYS A 360 -30.42 -11.38 -39.93
C LYS A 360 -30.12 -12.70 -40.70
N GLY A 361 -30.88 -13.77 -40.38
CA GLY A 361 -30.68 -15.08 -41.01
C GLY A 361 -29.70 -16.03 -40.33
N VAL A 362 -29.04 -15.63 -39.24
CA VAL A 362 -28.12 -16.49 -38.48
C VAL A 362 -28.46 -16.39 -37.01
N GLN A 363 -28.97 -17.46 -36.41
CA GLN A 363 -29.18 -17.57 -34.99
C GLN A 363 -28.10 -18.49 -34.40
N LYS A 364 -27.16 -17.95 -33.62
CA LYS A 364 -26.22 -18.72 -32.83
C LYS A 364 -26.69 -18.75 -31.38
N GLU A 365 -26.63 -19.92 -30.79
CA GLU A 365 -26.84 -20.08 -29.34
C GLU A 365 -25.67 -19.54 -28.56
N ASN A 366 -25.96 -18.99 -27.38
CA ASN A 366 -24.91 -18.56 -26.44
C ASN A 366 -24.01 -19.76 -26.09
N GLN A 367 -22.73 -19.47 -25.92
CA GLN A 367 -21.76 -20.49 -25.58
C GLN A 367 -21.13 -20.19 -24.23
N VAL A 368 -21.16 -21.16 -23.33
CA VAL A 368 -20.45 -21.10 -22.05
C VAL A 368 -19.05 -21.72 -22.24
N VAL A 369 -18.03 -20.94 -21.92
CA VAL A 369 -16.63 -21.31 -22.10
C VAL A 369 -15.94 -21.37 -20.74
N ASP A 370 -15.47 -22.53 -20.34
CA ASP A 370 -14.54 -22.70 -19.21
C ASP A 370 -13.14 -22.33 -19.69
N LEU A 371 -12.62 -21.19 -19.23
CA LEU A 371 -11.34 -20.66 -19.72
C LEU A 371 -10.14 -21.52 -19.26
N GLU A 372 -10.26 -22.30 -18.18
CA GLU A 372 -9.21 -23.22 -17.75
C GLU A 372 -9.04 -24.38 -18.75
N GLN A 373 -10.16 -24.91 -19.22
CA GLN A 373 -10.15 -26.01 -20.18
C GLN A 373 -9.88 -25.53 -21.61
N PHE A 374 -10.27 -24.29 -21.92
CA PHE A 374 -10.17 -23.73 -23.27
C PHE A 374 -8.73 -23.38 -23.66
N ILE A 375 -7.93 -22.86 -22.74
CA ILE A 375 -6.56 -22.42 -23.00
C ILE A 375 -5.61 -22.72 -21.84
N ALA A 376 -4.45 -23.27 -22.17
CA ALA A 376 -3.36 -23.44 -21.20
C ALA A 376 -2.73 -22.09 -20.83
N VAL A 377 -2.15 -22.02 -19.63
CA VAL A 377 -1.36 -20.87 -19.19
C VAL A 377 -0.14 -20.71 -20.09
N LYS A 378 0.06 -19.53 -20.66
CA LYS A 378 1.20 -19.16 -21.53
C LYS A 378 1.88 -17.91 -20.95
N GLY A 379 2.96 -17.45 -21.57
CA GLY A 379 3.60 -16.19 -21.19
C GLY A 379 2.71 -14.97 -21.47
N ILE A 380 2.93 -13.89 -20.71
CA ILE A 380 2.14 -12.65 -20.80
C ILE A 380 2.15 -12.02 -22.21
N LYS A 381 3.20 -12.26 -22.99
CA LYS A 381 3.33 -11.74 -24.38
C LYS A 381 2.71 -12.65 -25.44
N ALA A 382 2.18 -13.82 -25.07
CA ALA A 382 1.50 -14.69 -26.03
C ALA A 382 0.21 -14.01 -26.51
N LEU A 383 -0.11 -14.19 -27.81
CA LEU A 383 -1.31 -13.59 -28.40
C LEU A 383 -2.61 -14.16 -27.81
N GLY A 384 -2.61 -15.42 -27.46
CA GLY A 384 -3.81 -16.17 -27.09
C GLY A 384 -4.30 -17.09 -28.21
N ASN A 385 -5.49 -17.65 -28.01
CA ASN A 385 -6.18 -18.51 -29.00
C ASN A 385 -7.41 -17.80 -29.52
#